data_f117ce88799ff8c049d9542ec17b008b
#
_entry.id   f117ce88799ff8c049d9542ec17b008b
#
_cell.length_a   1.000
_cell.length_b   1.000
_cell.length_c   1.000
_cell.angle_alpha   90.00
_cell.angle_beta   90.00
_cell.angle_gamma   90.00
#
_symmetry.space_group_name_H-M   'P 1'
#
loop_
_entity.id
_entity.type
_entity.pdbx_description
1 polymer ?
#
loop_
_entity_poly.entity_id
_entity_poly.type
_entity_poly.pdbx_seq_one_letter_code
_entity_poly.pdbx_strand_id
1 'polypeptide(L)'
;MTDSGSALWAEAFQALANHVAHDFRNALNGVAVNLEVVRGRSARGAEAAAIAPFAATAAAQFELATAGAEALLGFARPEPAPADVAAVVTRLSRLVALRGVGGVKINDESDGRARTSAPVELVRAAVARSVLAALANGDAISCEIAVDDGIFLRVTGATHVPPLPDAEIVAIALAHGVRIAVSERFLELRFPAVDPRATPDVSS
;
A
#
# COMPACT_ATOMS: atom_id res chain seq x y z
N MET A 1 -3.65 26.23 4.04
CA MET A 1 -3.52 25.37 2.84
C MET A 1 -3.01 23.95 3.15
N THR A 2 -2.79 23.60 4.40
CA THR A 2 -2.39 22.25 4.85
C THR A 2 -3.55 21.26 4.96
N ASP A 3 -4.79 21.70 4.78
CA ASP A 3 -6.00 20.91 5.05
C ASP A 3 -6.36 19.90 3.93
N SER A 4 -6.13 20.27 2.67
CA SER A 4 -6.56 19.44 1.53
C SER A 4 -5.73 18.15 1.37
N GLY A 5 -4.42 18.20 1.62
CA GLY A 5 -3.56 17.00 1.56
C GLY A 5 -3.91 16.00 2.66
N SER A 6 -4.17 16.50 3.87
CA SER A 6 -4.58 15.68 5.01
C SER A 6 -5.96 15.05 4.81
N ALA A 7 -6.91 15.77 4.21
CA ALA A 7 -8.23 15.25 3.87
C ALA A 7 -8.12 14.12 2.83
N LEU A 8 -7.40 14.33 1.74
CA LEU A 8 -7.15 13.30 0.72
C LEU A 8 -6.46 12.08 1.29
N TRP A 9 -5.48 12.29 2.20
CA TRP A 9 -4.84 11.20 2.90
C TRP A 9 -5.82 10.41 3.77
N ALA A 10 -6.67 11.10 4.54
CA ALA A 10 -7.67 10.44 5.39
C ALA A 10 -8.64 9.59 4.57
N GLU A 11 -9.13 10.08 3.43
CA GLU A 11 -9.98 9.33 2.51
C GLU A 11 -9.26 8.13 1.88
N ALA A 12 -8.04 8.32 1.40
CA ALA A 12 -7.24 7.25 0.82
C ALA A 12 -6.94 6.16 1.86
N PHE A 13 -6.61 6.57 3.08
CA PHE A 13 -6.38 5.65 4.19
C PHE A 13 -7.65 4.91 4.60
N GLN A 14 -8.79 5.58 4.65
CA GLN A 14 -10.08 4.95 4.94
C GLN A 14 -10.44 3.90 3.88
N ALA A 15 -10.27 4.21 2.60
CA ALA A 15 -10.49 3.26 1.51
C ALA A 15 -9.57 2.03 1.65
N LEU A 16 -8.30 2.25 1.95
CA LEU A 16 -7.32 1.19 2.19
C LEU A 16 -7.67 0.34 3.42
N ALA A 17 -8.02 1.00 4.53
CA ALA A 17 -8.42 0.33 5.78
C ALA A 17 -9.67 -0.54 5.58
N ASN A 18 -10.68 -0.05 4.87
CA ASN A 18 -11.88 -0.82 4.54
C ASN A 18 -11.55 -2.07 3.71
N HIS A 19 -10.60 -1.94 2.79
CA HIS A 19 -10.15 -3.02 1.95
C HIS A 19 -9.43 -4.11 2.77
N VAL A 20 -8.50 -3.69 3.62
CA VAL A 20 -7.76 -4.59 4.53
C VAL A 20 -8.67 -5.20 5.60
N ALA A 21 -9.66 -4.46 6.09
CA ALA A 21 -10.61 -4.94 7.12
C ALA A 21 -11.42 -6.14 6.65
N HIS A 22 -11.75 -6.22 5.36
CA HIS A 22 -12.44 -7.39 4.79
C HIS A 22 -11.55 -8.64 4.88
N ASP A 23 -10.30 -8.53 4.46
CA ASP A 23 -9.36 -9.66 4.43
C ASP A 23 -8.97 -10.09 5.85
N PHE A 24 -8.85 -9.12 6.76
CA PHE A 24 -8.65 -9.34 8.18
C PHE A 24 -9.78 -10.15 8.80
N ARG A 25 -11.03 -9.76 8.50
CA ARG A 25 -12.21 -10.49 8.99
C ARG A 25 -12.25 -11.92 8.46
N ASN A 26 -11.91 -12.13 7.19
CA ASN A 26 -11.84 -13.47 6.60
C ASN A 26 -10.78 -14.34 7.27
N ALA A 27 -9.58 -13.81 7.52
CA ALA A 27 -8.52 -14.51 8.23
C ALA A 27 -8.95 -14.88 9.66
N LEU A 28 -9.54 -13.95 10.43
CA LEU A 28 -10.02 -14.21 11.78
C LEU A 28 -11.18 -15.23 11.81
N ASN A 29 -12.09 -15.19 10.86
CA ASN A 29 -13.14 -16.20 10.71
C ASN A 29 -12.53 -17.59 10.46
N GLY A 30 -11.51 -17.66 9.60
CA GLY A 30 -10.77 -18.90 9.36
C GLY A 30 -10.09 -19.43 10.62
N VAL A 31 -9.46 -18.55 11.43
CA VAL A 31 -8.93 -18.93 12.75
C VAL A 31 -10.02 -19.52 13.62
N ALA A 32 -11.16 -18.83 13.76
CA ALA A 32 -12.28 -19.28 14.62
C ALA A 32 -12.82 -20.65 14.21
N VAL A 33 -13.06 -20.87 12.91
CA VAL A 33 -13.57 -22.14 12.38
C VAL A 33 -12.58 -23.27 12.63
N ASN A 34 -11.30 -23.08 12.36
CA ASN A 34 -10.30 -24.12 12.56
C ASN A 34 -10.09 -24.45 14.03
N LEU A 35 -10.10 -23.45 14.92
CA LEU A 35 -10.05 -23.68 16.38
C LEU A 35 -11.28 -24.44 16.88
N GLU A 36 -12.49 -24.19 16.35
CA GLU A 36 -13.69 -24.94 16.70
C GLU A 36 -13.57 -26.40 16.30
N VAL A 37 -13.00 -26.69 15.11
CA VAL A 37 -12.72 -28.08 14.68
C VAL A 37 -11.71 -28.74 15.61
N VAL A 38 -10.62 -28.04 15.98
CA VAL A 38 -9.62 -28.53 16.93
C VAL A 38 -10.28 -28.89 18.25
N ARG A 39 -11.07 -27.96 18.82
CA ARG A 39 -11.80 -28.16 20.07
C ARG A 39 -12.74 -29.38 20.01
N GLY A 40 -13.55 -29.44 18.95
CA GLY A 40 -14.54 -30.52 18.79
C GLY A 40 -13.90 -31.88 18.57
N ARG A 41 -12.76 -31.99 17.89
CA ARG A 41 -12.02 -33.24 17.71
C ARG A 41 -11.30 -33.68 18.99
N SER A 42 -10.63 -32.72 19.68
CA SER A 42 -10.01 -32.98 20.98
C SER A 42 -11.00 -33.50 22.00
N ALA A 43 -12.19 -32.91 22.10
CA ALA A 43 -13.24 -33.36 23.02
C ALA A 43 -13.73 -34.80 22.75
N ARG A 44 -13.56 -35.27 21.51
CA ARG A 44 -13.90 -36.66 21.13
C ARG A 44 -12.71 -37.63 21.20
N GLY A 45 -11.57 -37.19 21.73
CA GLY A 45 -10.37 -38.01 21.88
C GLY A 45 -9.64 -38.30 20.56
N ALA A 46 -9.77 -37.44 19.54
CA ALA A 46 -9.08 -37.65 18.30
C ALA A 46 -7.56 -37.56 18.48
N GLU A 47 -6.81 -38.35 17.71
CA GLU A 47 -5.36 -38.35 17.72
C GLU A 47 -4.78 -37.01 17.25
N ALA A 48 -3.60 -36.67 17.75
CA ALA A 48 -2.89 -35.43 17.42
C ALA A 48 -2.73 -35.23 15.91
N ALA A 49 -2.43 -36.28 15.15
CA ALA A 49 -2.30 -36.23 13.69
C ALA A 49 -3.59 -35.80 12.98
N ALA A 50 -4.75 -36.08 13.53
CA ALA A 50 -6.05 -35.66 12.99
C ALA A 50 -6.39 -34.19 13.32
N ILE A 51 -5.73 -33.59 14.30
CA ILE A 51 -5.95 -32.23 14.79
C ILE A 51 -4.92 -31.26 14.18
N ALA A 52 -3.69 -31.71 14.01
CA ALA A 52 -2.55 -30.90 13.60
C ALA A 52 -2.78 -30.03 12.35
N PRO A 53 -3.42 -30.52 11.25
CA PRO A 53 -3.65 -29.68 10.05
C PRO A 53 -4.53 -28.47 10.34
N PHE A 54 -5.54 -28.60 11.18
CA PHE A 54 -6.46 -27.50 11.54
C PHE A 54 -5.77 -26.47 12.45
N ALA A 55 -4.96 -26.96 13.40
CA ALA A 55 -4.14 -26.08 14.25
C ALA A 55 -3.12 -25.28 13.43
N ALA A 56 -2.44 -25.94 12.48
CA ALA A 56 -1.50 -25.28 11.57
C ALA A 56 -2.19 -24.24 10.69
N THR A 57 -3.37 -24.54 10.14
CA THR A 57 -4.15 -23.60 9.35
C THR A 57 -4.58 -22.39 10.18
N ALA A 58 -5.05 -22.60 11.42
CA ALA A 58 -5.42 -21.52 12.32
C ALA A 58 -4.22 -20.62 12.64
N ALA A 59 -3.04 -21.20 12.90
CA ALA A 59 -1.82 -20.45 13.17
C ALA A 59 -1.41 -19.60 11.95
N ALA A 60 -1.39 -20.17 10.75
CA ALA A 60 -1.05 -19.45 9.52
C ALA A 60 -2.01 -18.28 9.25
N GLN A 61 -3.32 -18.47 9.48
CA GLN A 61 -4.31 -17.40 9.32
C GLN A 61 -4.16 -16.30 10.37
N PHE A 62 -3.78 -16.65 11.61
CA PHE A 62 -3.51 -15.69 12.66
C PHE A 62 -2.25 -14.86 12.34
N GLU A 63 -1.19 -15.50 11.86
CA GLU A 63 0.03 -14.80 11.40
C GLU A 63 -0.28 -13.82 10.27
N LEU A 64 -1.10 -14.24 9.28
CA LEU A 64 -1.55 -13.37 8.21
C LEU A 64 -2.31 -12.15 8.73
N ALA A 65 -3.25 -12.35 9.66
CA ALA A 65 -3.98 -11.26 10.28
C ALA A 65 -3.05 -10.30 11.05
N THR A 66 -2.11 -10.83 11.82
CA THR A 66 -1.14 -10.01 12.57
C THR A 66 -0.26 -9.18 11.62
N ALA A 67 0.28 -9.81 10.57
CA ALA A 67 1.07 -9.11 9.55
C ALA A 67 0.26 -7.99 8.88
N GLY A 68 -1.04 -8.21 8.65
CA GLY A 68 -1.96 -7.20 8.12
C GLY A 68 -2.13 -5.99 9.02
N ALA A 69 -2.34 -6.23 10.30
CA ALA A 69 -2.45 -5.17 11.29
C ALA A 69 -1.16 -4.35 11.39
N GLU A 70 -0.02 -5.02 11.46
CA GLU A 70 1.30 -4.37 11.52
C GLU A 70 1.58 -3.53 10.25
N ALA A 71 1.26 -4.06 9.07
CA ALA A 71 1.43 -3.34 7.82
C ALA A 71 0.52 -2.10 7.74
N LEU A 72 -0.74 -2.20 8.18
CA LEU A 72 -1.67 -1.08 8.22
C LEU A 72 -1.21 0.00 9.19
N LEU A 73 -0.80 -0.38 10.40
CA LEU A 73 -0.26 0.53 11.39
C LEU A 73 1.05 1.16 10.92
N GLY A 74 1.90 0.38 10.26
CA GLY A 74 3.14 0.88 9.65
C GLY A 74 2.88 1.92 8.57
N PHE A 75 1.85 1.70 7.75
CA PHE A 75 1.44 2.66 6.71
C PHE A 75 0.77 3.91 7.30
N ALA A 76 0.07 3.80 8.44
CA ALA A 76 -0.56 4.92 9.13
C ALA A 76 0.45 5.85 9.83
N ARG A 77 1.64 5.37 10.19
CA ARG A 77 2.63 6.17 10.92
C ARG A 77 3.06 7.39 10.10
N PRO A 78 3.23 8.56 10.76
CA PRO A 78 3.79 9.73 10.12
C PRO A 78 5.18 9.44 9.54
N GLU A 79 5.47 9.99 8.39
CA GLU A 79 6.80 9.94 7.78
C GLU A 79 7.51 11.27 7.95
N PRO A 80 8.84 11.26 8.14
CA PRO A 80 9.59 12.50 8.12
C PRO A 80 9.59 13.10 6.70
N ALA A 81 9.55 14.44 6.63
CA ALA A 81 9.81 15.13 5.39
C ALA A 81 11.34 15.20 5.16
N PRO A 82 11.79 15.15 3.91
CA PRO A 82 11.08 14.91 2.66
C PRO A 82 10.62 13.44 2.52
N ALA A 83 9.46 13.24 1.89
CA ALA A 83 8.89 11.90 1.69
C ALA A 83 9.75 11.06 0.75
N ASP A 84 9.90 9.79 1.10
CA ASP A 84 10.55 8.78 0.25
C ASP A 84 9.49 7.96 -0.49
N VAL A 85 9.37 8.18 -1.80
CA VAL A 85 8.37 7.52 -2.65
C VAL A 85 8.56 5.99 -2.65
N ALA A 86 9.80 5.51 -2.69
CA ALA A 86 10.09 4.07 -2.68
C ALA A 86 9.66 3.41 -1.36
N ALA A 87 9.90 4.09 -0.23
CA ALA A 87 9.46 3.62 1.08
C ALA A 87 7.92 3.57 1.17
N VAL A 88 7.21 4.58 0.65
CA VAL A 88 5.73 4.60 0.60
C VAL A 88 5.20 3.43 -0.22
N VAL A 89 5.73 3.21 -1.44
CA VAL A 89 5.32 2.09 -2.30
C VAL A 89 5.60 0.74 -1.63
N THR A 90 6.77 0.58 -1.01
CA THR A 90 7.15 -0.66 -0.32
C THR A 90 6.22 -0.96 0.86
N ARG A 91 5.82 0.04 1.65
CA ARG A 91 4.86 -0.17 2.75
C ARG A 91 3.48 -0.54 2.23
N LEU A 92 3.03 0.13 1.17
CA LEU A 92 1.74 -0.18 0.55
C LEU A 92 1.73 -1.58 -0.06
N SER A 93 2.83 -2.02 -0.69
CA SER A 93 2.93 -3.35 -1.28
C SER A 93 2.78 -4.46 -0.22
N ARG A 94 3.31 -4.25 0.98
CA ARG A 94 3.13 -5.20 2.11
C ARG A 94 1.65 -5.34 2.50
N LEU A 95 0.90 -4.24 2.52
CA LEU A 95 -0.54 -4.28 2.77
C LEU A 95 -1.30 -5.06 1.70
N VAL A 96 -0.92 -4.84 0.44
CA VAL A 96 -1.57 -5.50 -0.70
C VAL A 96 -1.22 -6.98 -0.78
N ALA A 97 0.01 -7.37 -0.44
CA ALA A 97 0.47 -8.76 -0.46
C ALA A 97 -0.37 -9.69 0.44
N LEU A 98 -1.02 -9.14 1.47
CA LEU A 98 -1.88 -9.90 2.38
C LEU A 98 -3.17 -10.43 1.72
N ARG A 99 -3.55 -9.88 0.58
CA ARG A 99 -4.77 -10.28 -0.14
C ARG A 99 -4.67 -11.66 -0.80
N GLY A 100 -3.47 -12.19 -0.96
CA GLY A 100 -3.25 -13.48 -1.66
C GLY A 100 -3.63 -13.48 -3.15
N VAL A 101 -4.17 -12.36 -3.67
CA VAL A 101 -4.60 -12.18 -5.07
C VAL A 101 -3.92 -10.91 -5.59
N GLY A 102 -3.14 -11.05 -6.65
CA GLY A 102 -2.47 -9.92 -7.29
C GLY A 102 -1.29 -9.39 -6.46
N GLY A 103 -0.08 -9.88 -6.71
CA GLY A 103 1.12 -9.34 -6.05
C GLY A 103 1.47 -7.94 -6.58
N VAL A 104 2.08 -7.10 -5.75
CA VAL A 104 2.75 -5.89 -6.20
C VAL A 104 4.23 -6.21 -6.41
N LYS A 105 4.66 -6.20 -7.67
CA LYS A 105 6.09 -6.28 -8.00
C LYS A 105 6.67 -4.87 -7.98
N ILE A 106 7.74 -4.66 -7.23
CA ILE A 106 8.44 -3.37 -7.18
C ILE A 106 9.78 -3.54 -7.90
N ASN A 107 10.03 -2.63 -8.84
CA ASN A 107 11.32 -2.40 -9.46
C ASN A 107 11.79 -1.00 -9.06
N ASP A 108 12.71 -0.93 -8.11
CA ASP A 108 13.25 0.33 -7.59
C ASP A 108 14.65 0.58 -8.17
N GLU A 109 14.72 1.51 -9.12
CA GLU A 109 15.97 1.95 -9.75
C GLU A 109 16.44 3.31 -9.18
N SER A 110 15.86 3.75 -8.08
CA SER A 110 16.16 5.06 -7.51
C SER A 110 17.48 5.14 -6.73
N ASP A 111 18.06 4.00 -6.34
CA ASP A 111 19.26 3.92 -5.49
C ASP A 111 19.13 4.77 -4.20
N GLY A 112 17.93 4.78 -3.59
CA GLY A 112 17.65 5.55 -2.38
C GLY A 112 17.50 7.06 -2.61
N ARG A 113 17.40 7.51 -3.86
CA ARG A 113 17.26 8.93 -4.22
C ARG A 113 15.80 9.37 -4.45
N ALA A 114 14.81 8.50 -4.20
CA ALA A 114 13.39 8.77 -4.43
C ALA A 114 12.76 9.71 -3.39
N ARG A 115 13.46 10.80 -3.00
CA ARG A 115 12.98 11.78 -2.03
C ARG A 115 12.36 12.99 -2.72
N THR A 116 11.10 13.30 -2.37
CA THR A 116 10.33 14.39 -2.97
C THR A 116 10.09 15.53 -1.99
N SER A 117 10.05 16.77 -2.50
CA SER A 117 9.62 17.97 -1.77
C SER A 117 8.09 18.08 -1.65
N ALA A 118 7.33 17.21 -2.33
CA ALA A 118 5.87 17.21 -2.20
C ALA A 118 5.45 16.83 -0.76
N PRO A 119 4.30 17.37 -0.27
CA PRO A 119 3.79 17.03 1.05
C PRO A 119 3.61 15.51 1.23
N VAL A 120 4.05 14.99 2.37
CA VAL A 120 4.06 13.54 2.66
C VAL A 120 2.67 12.92 2.51
N GLU A 121 1.64 13.59 3.03
CA GLU A 121 0.24 13.14 2.97
C GLU A 121 -0.26 13.05 1.53
N LEU A 122 0.13 14.00 0.68
CA LEU A 122 -0.22 13.97 -0.74
C LEU A 122 0.46 12.82 -1.46
N VAL A 123 1.76 12.58 -1.21
CA VAL A 123 2.50 11.44 -1.79
C VAL A 123 1.82 10.13 -1.43
N ARG A 124 1.48 9.94 -0.15
CA ARG A 124 0.82 8.74 0.36
C ARG A 124 -0.56 8.56 -0.27
N ALA A 125 -1.36 9.63 -0.34
CA ALA A 125 -2.68 9.60 -0.95
C ALA A 125 -2.61 9.25 -2.44
N ALA A 126 -1.74 9.92 -3.20
CA ALA A 126 -1.59 9.70 -4.64
C ALA A 126 -1.13 8.27 -4.94
N VAL A 127 -0.12 7.78 -4.22
CA VAL A 127 0.38 6.40 -4.38
C VAL A 127 -0.70 5.38 -4.00
N ALA A 128 -1.37 5.56 -2.85
CA ALA A 128 -2.40 4.63 -2.40
C ALA A 128 -3.57 4.54 -3.39
N ARG A 129 -4.08 5.68 -3.86
CA ARG A 129 -5.19 5.72 -4.83
C ARG A 129 -4.80 5.10 -6.16
N SER A 130 -3.60 5.36 -6.66
CA SER A 130 -3.11 4.79 -7.93
C SER A 130 -2.97 3.27 -7.85
N VAL A 131 -2.41 2.77 -6.77
CA VAL A 131 -2.27 1.33 -6.54
C VAL A 131 -3.62 0.65 -6.33
N LEU A 132 -4.53 1.24 -5.52
CA LEU A 132 -5.87 0.70 -5.32
C LEU A 132 -6.69 0.67 -6.62
N ALA A 133 -6.58 1.72 -7.46
CA ALA A 133 -7.23 1.75 -8.77
C ALA A 133 -6.71 0.63 -9.69
N ALA A 134 -5.39 0.36 -9.66
CA ALA A 134 -4.79 -0.73 -10.41
C ALA A 134 -5.26 -2.11 -9.94
N LEU A 135 -5.46 -2.28 -8.64
CA LEU A 135 -5.90 -3.53 -8.02
C LEU A 135 -7.40 -3.80 -8.13
N ALA A 136 -8.20 -2.79 -8.45
CA ALA A 136 -9.66 -2.93 -8.54
C ALA A 136 -10.12 -4.02 -9.52
N ASN A 137 -9.29 -4.34 -10.52
CA ASN A 137 -9.55 -5.37 -11.51
C ASN A 137 -9.02 -6.77 -11.12
N GLY A 138 -8.46 -6.93 -9.92
CA GLY A 138 -7.94 -8.22 -9.43
C GLY A 138 -6.60 -8.64 -10.01
N ASP A 139 -5.94 -7.77 -10.77
CA ASP A 139 -4.69 -8.08 -11.46
C ASP A 139 -3.45 -7.95 -10.55
N ALA A 140 -2.40 -8.67 -10.89
CA ALA A 140 -1.07 -8.36 -10.40
C ALA A 140 -0.62 -7.01 -10.98
N ILE A 141 0.05 -6.20 -10.17
CA ILE A 141 0.55 -4.90 -10.60
C ILE A 141 2.07 -4.84 -10.50
N SER A 142 2.68 -4.02 -11.35
CA SER A 142 4.09 -3.66 -11.27
C SER A 142 4.23 -2.17 -10.99
N CYS A 143 5.07 -1.84 -10.01
CA CYS A 143 5.48 -0.49 -9.69
C CYS A 143 6.96 -0.33 -10.05
N GLU A 144 7.24 0.56 -10.98
CA GLU A 144 8.60 0.95 -11.36
C GLU A 144 8.90 2.33 -10.79
N ILE A 145 10.01 2.47 -10.08
CA ILE A 145 10.45 3.73 -9.48
C ILE A 145 11.80 4.11 -10.10
N ALA A 146 11.86 5.27 -10.69
CA ALA A 146 13.07 5.81 -11.31
C ALA A 146 13.27 7.28 -10.94
N VAL A 147 14.50 7.75 -11.01
CA VAL A 147 14.89 9.14 -10.75
C VAL A 147 15.71 9.68 -11.92
N ASP A 148 15.19 10.73 -12.55
CA ASP A 148 15.86 11.45 -13.63
C ASP A 148 15.80 12.97 -13.33
N ASP A 149 15.05 13.77 -14.07
CA ASP A 149 14.73 15.18 -13.78
C ASP A 149 13.58 15.35 -12.77
N GLY A 150 13.18 14.27 -12.12
CA GLY A 150 12.15 14.11 -11.10
C GLY A 150 12.10 12.67 -10.65
N ILE A 151 11.14 12.36 -9.78
CA ILE A 151 10.90 10.99 -9.33
C ILE A 151 9.68 10.47 -10.06
N PHE A 152 9.84 9.34 -10.73
CA PHE A 152 8.78 8.69 -11.48
C PHE A 152 8.31 7.43 -10.73
N LEU A 153 7.01 7.30 -10.57
CA LEU A 153 6.36 6.06 -10.19
C LEU A 153 5.43 5.66 -11.32
N ARG A 154 5.71 4.55 -11.99
CA ARG A 154 4.84 3.94 -12.99
C ARG A 154 4.14 2.75 -12.40
N VAL A 155 2.81 2.75 -12.50
CA VAL A 155 1.95 1.66 -12.06
C VAL A 155 1.34 1.00 -13.27
N THR A 156 1.62 -0.28 -13.46
CA THR A 156 1.14 -1.09 -14.59
C THR A 156 0.32 -2.25 -14.07
N GLY A 157 -0.90 -2.42 -14.56
CA GLY A 157 -1.69 -3.64 -14.35
C GLY A 157 -1.29 -4.72 -15.35
N ALA A 158 -1.48 -5.99 -15.00
CA ALA A 158 -1.13 -7.10 -15.87
C ALA A 158 -1.98 -7.14 -17.16
N THR A 159 -3.26 -6.76 -17.08
CA THR A 159 -4.22 -6.81 -18.19
C THR A 159 -4.81 -5.45 -18.56
N HIS A 160 -4.76 -4.48 -17.64
CA HIS A 160 -5.38 -3.17 -17.82
C HIS A 160 -4.46 -2.05 -17.33
N VAL A 161 -4.55 -0.91 -18.01
CA VAL A 161 -3.93 0.33 -17.50
C VAL A 161 -4.79 0.88 -16.38
N PRO A 162 -4.20 1.22 -15.21
CA PRO A 162 -4.94 1.83 -14.13
C PRO A 162 -5.61 3.13 -14.58
N PRO A 163 -6.87 3.37 -14.21
CA PRO A 163 -7.55 4.62 -14.53
C PRO A 163 -6.90 5.80 -13.79
N LEU A 164 -7.11 7.00 -14.33
CA LEU A 164 -6.75 8.23 -13.59
C LEU A 164 -7.48 8.26 -12.25
N PRO A 165 -6.79 8.68 -11.18
CA PRO A 165 -7.47 9.06 -9.94
C PRO A 165 -8.48 10.18 -10.15
N ASP A 166 -9.33 10.42 -9.14
CA ASP A 166 -10.33 11.47 -9.17
C ASP A 166 -9.74 12.83 -9.52
N ALA A 167 -10.50 13.66 -10.24
CA ALA A 167 -10.05 14.98 -10.72
C ALA A 167 -9.56 15.90 -9.60
N GLU A 168 -10.12 15.79 -8.40
CA GLU A 168 -9.71 16.55 -7.23
C GLU A 168 -8.28 16.21 -6.80
N ILE A 169 -7.92 14.92 -6.75
CA ILE A 169 -6.54 14.48 -6.44
C ILE A 169 -5.58 15.01 -7.50
N VAL A 170 -5.96 14.91 -8.78
CA VAL A 170 -5.11 15.39 -9.87
C VAL A 170 -4.86 16.91 -9.75
N ALA A 171 -5.91 17.70 -9.42
CA ALA A 171 -5.79 19.14 -9.25
C ALA A 171 -4.91 19.52 -8.05
N ILE A 172 -5.10 18.87 -6.90
CA ILE A 172 -4.29 19.12 -5.69
C ILE A 172 -2.85 18.66 -5.92
N ALA A 173 -2.63 17.51 -6.55
CA ALA A 173 -1.32 17.02 -6.91
C ALA A 173 -0.56 18.03 -7.78
N LEU A 174 -1.23 18.54 -8.81
CA LEU A 174 -0.65 19.53 -9.72
C LEU A 174 -0.26 20.83 -9.01
N ALA A 175 -1.07 21.31 -8.06
CA ALA A 175 -0.77 22.50 -7.25
C ALA A 175 0.51 22.34 -6.39
N HIS A 176 0.93 21.09 -6.11
CA HIS A 176 2.16 20.78 -5.39
C HIS A 176 3.28 20.24 -6.31
N GLY A 177 3.16 20.47 -7.62
CA GLY A 177 4.16 20.03 -8.59
C GLY A 177 4.16 18.53 -8.90
N VAL A 178 3.20 17.77 -8.36
CA VAL A 178 3.03 16.36 -8.69
C VAL A 178 2.14 16.24 -9.93
N ARG A 179 2.64 15.58 -10.96
CA ARG A 179 1.89 15.33 -12.20
C ARG A 179 1.42 13.88 -12.21
N ILE A 180 0.17 13.67 -12.62
CA ILE A 180 -0.43 12.34 -12.78
C ILE A 180 -0.92 12.23 -14.22
N ALA A 181 -0.47 11.22 -14.93
CA ALA A 181 -0.81 10.99 -16.33
C ALA A 181 -1.07 9.51 -16.59
N VAL A 182 -1.95 9.20 -17.53
CA VAL A 182 -2.18 7.85 -18.03
C VAL A 182 -1.67 7.76 -19.46
N SER A 183 -0.89 6.72 -19.73
CA SER A 183 -0.48 6.31 -21.07
C SER A 183 -1.23 5.05 -21.50
N GLU A 184 -0.94 4.51 -22.66
CA GLU A 184 -1.50 3.23 -23.14
C GLU A 184 -1.05 2.01 -22.31
N ARG A 185 -0.01 2.15 -21.48
CA ARG A 185 0.63 1.02 -20.79
C ARG A 185 0.67 1.17 -19.28
N PHE A 186 0.67 2.40 -18.75
CA PHE A 186 0.86 2.66 -17.33
C PHE A 186 0.21 3.95 -16.88
N LEU A 187 -0.10 4.02 -15.60
CA LEU A 187 -0.35 5.26 -14.87
C LEU A 187 0.99 5.77 -14.33
N GLU A 188 1.35 7.02 -14.63
CA GLU A 188 2.59 7.64 -14.18
C GLU A 188 2.29 8.76 -13.19
N LEU A 189 2.97 8.72 -12.04
CA LEU A 189 3.07 9.83 -11.11
C LEU A 189 4.50 10.38 -11.19
N ARG A 190 4.61 11.69 -11.38
CA ARG A 190 5.89 12.39 -11.38
C ARG A 190 5.94 13.36 -10.22
N PHE A 191 6.88 13.15 -9.32
CA PHE A 191 7.09 13.98 -8.14
C PHE A 191 8.29 14.91 -8.33
N PRO A 192 8.23 16.14 -7.79
CA PRO A 192 9.39 17.01 -7.76
C PRO A 192 10.47 16.42 -6.85
N ALA A 193 11.70 16.29 -7.33
CA ALA A 193 12.82 15.86 -6.51
C ALA A 193 13.18 16.96 -5.48
N VAL A 194 13.77 16.54 -4.36
CA VAL A 194 14.40 17.49 -3.42
C VAL A 194 15.63 18.06 -4.10
N ASP A 195 15.76 19.39 -4.12
CA ASP A 195 16.99 20.02 -4.56
C ASP A 195 18.13 19.67 -3.59
N PRO A 196 19.16 18.94 -4.03
CA PRO A 196 20.28 18.57 -3.17
C PRO A 196 21.08 19.80 -2.66
N ARG A 197 20.81 20.97 -3.23
CA ARG A 197 21.45 22.24 -2.84
C ARG A 197 20.60 23.06 -1.85
N ALA A 198 19.33 22.70 -1.66
CA ALA A 198 18.50 23.30 -0.63
C ALA A 198 18.96 22.79 0.74
N THR A 199 19.93 23.47 1.33
CA THR A 199 20.31 23.27 2.73
C THR A 199 19.06 23.51 3.59
N PRO A 200 18.68 22.59 4.50
CA PRO A 200 17.60 22.88 5.43
C PRO A 200 18.00 24.13 6.21
N ASP A 201 17.14 25.14 6.19
CA ASP A 201 17.30 26.36 7.01
C ASP A 201 17.17 25.91 8.48
N VAL A 202 18.32 25.62 9.09
CA VAL A 202 18.43 25.28 10.52
C VAL A 202 18.47 26.58 11.29
N SER A 203 17.41 27.36 11.20
CA SER A 203 17.22 28.58 11.97
C SER A 203 15.89 28.44 12.72
N SER A 204 15.92 27.87 13.91
CA SER A 204 15.17 28.29 15.11
C SER A 204 15.32 27.26 16.22
#